data_7d806aaf3781521aefc1eac2745ddd5a
#
_entry.id   7d806aaf3781521aefc1eac2745ddd5a
#
_cell.length_a   1.000
_cell.length_b   1.000
_cell.length_c   1.000
_cell.angle_alpha   90.00
_cell.angle_beta   90.00
_cell.angle_gamma   90.00
#
_symmetry.space_group_name_H-M   'P 1'
#
loop_
_entity.id
_entity.type
_entity.pdbx_description
1 polymer ?
#
loop_
_entity_poly.entity_id
_entity_poly.type
_entity_poly.pdbx_seq_one_letter_code
_entity_poly.pdbx_strand_id
1 'polypeptide(L)'
;MTTTTAAPRIDADDPMVVAIIGAGAAGITAAHLLNQRGLRPTVFEASSAHGGRMRTATDFVDFPVSLGGEWLTAPAGELAAIVDDPSATITSRLEQYEPTAGSGYYDGAELTVEPLGEFDYLNFANGSWLDFFDDHIIEGIRDQITFNTEIVEVDYTNAPVRLTTADGVVHAANQVIVTAPIAVLQRGGITFVPPLPGDKKAALDAAVVWGGIKVFVEFTKRFYPTFLEFDDSDTATGQRTYYDAAAHHDSDSNVIGLFAVGSAAEPYQARAGDELRNYVLSELDEIFDGAASRTYIGHVAQNWSDEPFIEQAYLNDYADPAIPLALASPLGDRVFFAGDAYTTHDDWGGVDDAAQSARDAVALIVG
;
A
#
# COMPACT_ATOMS: atom_id res chain seq x y z
N MET A 1 41.04 -12.28 1.99
CA MET A 1 40.61 -13.24 0.97
C MET A 1 39.13 -13.44 1.18
N THR A 2 38.31 -12.69 0.51
CA THR A 2 36.83 -12.81 0.51
C THR A 2 36.52 -14.05 -0.35
N THR A 3 36.09 -15.14 0.26
CA THR A 3 35.53 -16.29 -0.44
C THR A 3 34.17 -15.84 -1.03
N THR A 4 34.21 -15.55 -2.32
CA THR A 4 32.97 -15.40 -3.10
C THR A 4 32.31 -16.77 -3.14
N THR A 5 31.27 -16.97 -2.35
CA THR A 5 30.41 -18.14 -2.44
C THR A 5 29.74 -18.11 -3.80
N ALA A 6 30.01 -19.12 -4.65
CA ALA A 6 29.34 -19.20 -5.94
C ALA A 6 27.83 -19.35 -5.71
N ALA A 7 27.04 -18.58 -6.47
CA ALA A 7 25.59 -18.72 -6.44
C ALA A 7 25.19 -20.18 -6.67
N PRO A 8 24.10 -20.67 -6.03
CA PRO A 8 23.55 -21.98 -6.33
C PRO A 8 23.23 -22.05 -7.83
N ARG A 9 23.57 -23.20 -8.46
CA ARG A 9 23.16 -23.46 -9.84
C ARG A 9 21.75 -24.00 -9.82
N ILE A 10 20.92 -23.50 -10.71
CA ILE A 10 19.63 -24.09 -11.05
C ILE A 10 19.90 -24.87 -12.36
N ASP A 11 19.75 -26.19 -12.33
CA ASP A 11 19.89 -27.03 -13.53
C ASP A 11 18.59 -26.97 -14.35
N ALA A 12 18.67 -27.28 -15.65
CA ALA A 12 17.52 -27.20 -16.56
C ALA A 12 16.38 -28.18 -16.21
N ASP A 13 16.69 -29.19 -15.41
CA ASP A 13 15.74 -30.21 -14.93
C ASP A 13 15.19 -29.88 -13.53
N ASP A 14 15.64 -28.78 -12.90
CA ASP A 14 15.11 -28.33 -11.62
C ASP A 14 13.70 -27.70 -11.79
N PRO A 15 12.81 -27.87 -10.82
CA PRO A 15 11.52 -27.17 -10.85
C PRO A 15 11.72 -25.66 -10.96
N MET A 16 10.83 -24.99 -11.70
CA MET A 16 10.90 -23.55 -11.89
C MET A 16 10.89 -22.81 -10.53
N VAL A 17 11.95 -22.06 -10.27
CA VAL A 17 12.10 -21.24 -9.05
C VAL A 17 11.71 -19.81 -9.36
N VAL A 18 10.69 -19.30 -8.68
CA VAL A 18 10.26 -17.90 -8.75
C VAL A 18 10.65 -17.20 -7.44
N ALA A 19 11.27 -16.04 -7.55
CA ALA A 19 11.53 -15.17 -6.41
C ALA A 19 10.62 -13.94 -6.49
N ILE A 20 10.19 -13.44 -5.33
CA ILE A 20 9.37 -12.24 -5.22
C ILE A 20 10.09 -11.28 -4.26
N ILE A 21 10.24 -10.01 -4.65
CA ILE A 21 10.86 -8.96 -3.84
C ILE A 21 9.77 -8.08 -3.26
N GLY A 22 9.51 -8.20 -1.95
CA GLY A 22 8.49 -7.49 -1.20
C GLY A 22 7.30 -8.39 -0.81
N ALA A 23 6.83 -8.26 0.43
CA ALA A 23 5.65 -8.94 0.98
C ALA A 23 4.51 -7.94 1.27
N GLY A 24 4.30 -6.94 0.41
CA GLY A 24 3.11 -6.12 0.35
C GLY A 24 1.97 -6.82 -0.41
N ALA A 25 0.85 -6.14 -0.65
CA ALA A 25 -0.32 -6.69 -1.32
C ALA A 25 0.01 -7.44 -2.61
N ALA A 26 0.79 -6.83 -3.52
CA ALA A 26 1.19 -7.47 -4.78
C ALA A 26 2.04 -8.73 -4.57
N GLY A 27 3.05 -8.66 -3.69
CA GLY A 27 3.95 -9.80 -3.46
C GLY A 27 3.24 -10.99 -2.80
N ILE A 28 2.37 -10.72 -1.84
CA ILE A 28 1.53 -11.73 -1.16
C ILE A 28 0.57 -12.36 -2.17
N THR A 29 -0.14 -11.56 -2.98
CA THR A 29 -1.05 -12.05 -4.02
C THR A 29 -0.31 -12.90 -5.04
N ALA A 30 0.84 -12.43 -5.53
CA ALA A 30 1.66 -13.19 -6.48
C ALA A 30 2.12 -14.54 -5.91
N ALA A 31 2.58 -14.57 -4.65
CA ALA A 31 3.00 -15.80 -3.98
C ALA A 31 1.85 -16.79 -3.85
N HIS A 32 0.67 -16.32 -3.44
CA HIS A 32 -0.54 -17.11 -3.32
C HIS A 32 -0.96 -17.73 -4.66
N LEU A 33 -1.04 -16.92 -5.70
CA LEU A 33 -1.44 -17.38 -7.03
C LEU A 33 -0.45 -18.37 -7.66
N LEU A 34 0.84 -18.17 -7.46
CA LEU A 34 1.87 -19.13 -7.88
C LEU A 34 1.76 -20.44 -7.11
N ASN A 35 1.52 -20.38 -5.81
CA ASN A 35 1.34 -21.55 -4.97
C ASN A 35 0.15 -22.42 -5.41
N GLN A 36 -1.00 -21.79 -5.76
CA GLN A 36 -2.15 -22.47 -6.33
C GLN A 36 -1.83 -23.20 -7.65
N ARG A 37 -0.84 -22.72 -8.40
CA ARG A 37 -0.38 -23.30 -9.66
C ARG A 37 0.76 -24.32 -9.48
N GLY A 38 1.04 -24.71 -8.22
CA GLY A 38 2.06 -25.70 -7.86
C GLY A 38 3.48 -25.17 -7.87
N LEU A 39 3.67 -23.85 -8.01
CA LEU A 39 4.96 -23.18 -7.88
C LEU A 39 5.09 -22.67 -6.45
N ARG A 40 6.22 -22.95 -5.78
CA ARG A 40 6.50 -22.42 -4.43
C ARG A 40 7.53 -21.31 -4.52
N PRO A 41 7.12 -20.05 -4.64
CA PRO A 41 8.07 -18.94 -4.69
C PRO A 41 8.78 -18.72 -3.34
N THR A 42 9.91 -18.04 -3.37
CA THR A 42 10.51 -17.44 -2.18
C THR A 42 10.23 -15.94 -2.20
N VAL A 43 9.64 -15.43 -1.14
CA VAL A 43 9.36 -13.99 -0.96
C VAL A 43 10.43 -13.40 -0.04
N PHE A 44 11.14 -12.39 -0.52
CA PHE A 44 12.12 -11.64 0.27
C PHE A 44 11.52 -10.32 0.73
N GLU A 45 11.35 -10.17 2.03
CA GLU A 45 10.80 -8.96 2.65
C GLU A 45 11.89 -8.25 3.45
N ALA A 46 12.10 -6.97 3.14
CA ALA A 46 13.14 -6.18 3.79
C ALA A 46 12.82 -5.87 5.26
N SER A 47 11.54 -5.69 5.59
CA SER A 47 11.07 -5.40 6.94
C SER A 47 10.88 -6.67 7.79
N SER A 48 10.51 -6.51 9.05
CA SER A 48 10.22 -7.60 9.97
C SER A 48 8.80 -8.15 9.88
N ALA A 49 7.94 -7.56 9.04
CA ALA A 49 6.53 -7.91 8.91
C ALA A 49 6.07 -7.82 7.45
N HIS A 50 5.05 -8.61 7.09
CA HIS A 50 4.36 -8.50 5.82
C HIS A 50 3.32 -7.36 5.83
N GLY A 51 2.69 -7.10 4.70
CA GLY A 51 1.60 -6.14 4.54
C GLY A 51 2.02 -4.83 3.85
N GLY A 52 3.29 -4.43 3.96
CA GLY A 52 3.75 -3.18 3.34
C GLY A 52 2.92 -1.97 3.81
N ARG A 53 2.21 -1.31 2.89
CA ARG A 53 1.33 -0.16 3.19
C ARG A 53 -0.07 -0.54 3.71
N MET A 54 -0.35 -1.80 4.00
CA MET A 54 -1.61 -2.25 4.63
C MET A 54 -1.53 -2.33 6.16
N ARG A 55 -0.61 -1.62 6.79
CA ARG A 55 -0.41 -1.64 8.25
C ARG A 55 -1.66 -1.18 9.01
N THR A 56 -1.95 -1.84 10.13
CA THR A 56 -3.04 -1.51 11.07
C THR A 56 -2.51 -1.26 12.47
N ALA A 57 -3.19 -0.37 13.22
CA ALA A 57 -3.05 -0.25 14.67
C ALA A 57 -4.20 -1.01 15.34
N THR A 58 -3.87 -1.98 16.19
CA THR A 58 -4.84 -2.85 16.88
C THR A 58 -4.89 -2.60 18.40
N ASP A 59 -4.04 -1.72 18.91
CA ASP A 59 -3.90 -1.38 20.33
C ASP A 59 -4.32 0.07 20.65
N PHE A 60 -4.89 0.78 19.66
CA PHE A 60 -5.29 2.17 19.81
C PHE A 60 -6.75 2.30 20.29
N VAL A 61 -7.68 1.61 19.65
CA VAL A 61 -9.10 1.52 19.99
C VAL A 61 -9.58 0.07 19.86
N ASP A 62 -10.86 -0.20 20.03
CA ASP A 62 -11.43 -1.56 20.00
C ASP A 62 -11.70 -2.13 18.59
N PHE A 63 -11.25 -1.43 17.53
CA PHE A 63 -11.28 -1.90 16.16
C PHE A 63 -9.94 -1.65 15.45
N PRO A 64 -9.62 -2.37 14.35
CA PRO A 64 -8.38 -2.19 13.60
C PRO A 64 -8.41 -0.85 12.84
N VAL A 65 -7.47 0.04 13.16
CA VAL A 65 -7.32 1.34 12.48
C VAL A 65 -6.35 1.21 11.32
N SER A 66 -6.82 1.47 10.10
CA SER A 66 -6.02 1.35 8.86
C SER A 66 -5.04 2.50 8.70
N LEU A 67 -3.79 2.29 9.11
CA LEU A 67 -2.71 3.28 9.02
C LEU A 67 -2.24 3.55 7.58
N GLY A 68 -2.66 2.74 6.62
CA GLY A 68 -2.31 2.83 5.20
C GLY A 68 -3.52 2.67 4.29
N GLY A 69 -3.46 1.74 3.33
CA GLY A 69 -4.57 1.41 2.43
C GLY A 69 -5.83 1.04 3.21
N GLU A 70 -6.96 1.61 2.83
CA GLU A 70 -8.22 1.47 3.56
C GLU A 70 -9.40 1.30 2.61
N TRP A 71 -9.63 2.27 1.72
CA TRP A 71 -10.76 2.26 0.81
C TRP A 71 -10.56 1.38 -0.42
N LEU A 72 -11.69 0.95 -1.01
CA LEU A 72 -11.77 0.26 -2.30
C LEU A 72 -12.72 1.02 -3.22
N THR A 73 -12.35 1.13 -4.49
CA THR A 73 -13.24 1.57 -5.58
C THR A 73 -13.76 0.40 -6.40
N ALA A 74 -13.27 -0.79 -6.14
CA ALA A 74 -13.52 -1.99 -6.93
C ALA A 74 -14.95 -2.55 -6.77
N PRO A 75 -15.50 -3.21 -7.81
CA PRO A 75 -16.83 -3.81 -7.76
C PRO A 75 -16.92 -4.95 -6.74
N ALA A 76 -18.15 -5.22 -6.31
CA ALA A 76 -18.44 -6.39 -5.47
C ALA A 76 -17.90 -7.68 -6.12
N GLY A 77 -17.06 -8.43 -5.39
CA GLY A 77 -16.41 -9.65 -5.89
C GLY A 77 -14.89 -9.52 -6.03
N GLU A 78 -14.31 -8.32 -5.88
CA GLU A 78 -12.86 -8.13 -5.98
C GLU A 78 -12.09 -8.96 -4.93
N LEU A 79 -12.58 -9.02 -3.69
CA LEU A 79 -11.96 -9.86 -2.65
C LEU A 79 -11.89 -11.34 -3.07
N ALA A 80 -12.96 -11.86 -3.68
CA ALA A 80 -12.97 -13.23 -4.20
C ALA A 80 -12.01 -13.41 -5.39
N ALA A 81 -11.87 -12.37 -6.23
CA ALA A 81 -10.92 -12.37 -7.33
C ALA A 81 -9.46 -12.35 -6.85
N ILE A 82 -9.17 -11.67 -5.75
CA ILE A 82 -7.83 -11.67 -5.14
C ILE A 82 -7.47 -13.06 -4.59
N VAL A 83 -8.40 -13.72 -3.91
CA VAL A 83 -8.19 -15.09 -3.37
C VAL A 83 -8.11 -16.14 -4.47
N ASP A 84 -8.83 -15.93 -5.59
CA ASP A 84 -8.86 -16.82 -6.78
C ASP A 84 -9.07 -18.30 -6.44
N ASP A 85 -9.87 -18.58 -5.41
CA ASP A 85 -10.27 -19.92 -5.00
C ASP A 85 -11.80 -20.01 -4.86
N PRO A 86 -12.50 -20.68 -5.78
CA PRO A 86 -13.96 -20.80 -5.73
C PRO A 86 -14.46 -21.62 -4.54
N SER A 87 -13.59 -22.34 -3.84
CA SER A 87 -13.93 -23.08 -2.63
C SER A 87 -13.76 -22.26 -1.35
N ALA A 88 -13.07 -21.14 -1.41
CA ALA A 88 -12.87 -20.25 -0.27
C ALA A 88 -14.18 -19.53 0.11
N THR A 89 -14.42 -19.42 1.39
CA THR A 89 -15.52 -18.59 1.92
C THR A 89 -14.95 -17.26 2.37
N ILE A 90 -15.26 -16.19 1.65
CA ILE A 90 -14.85 -14.85 2.03
C ILE A 90 -15.73 -14.37 3.18
N THR A 91 -15.13 -14.17 4.33
CA THR A 91 -15.81 -13.71 5.55
C THR A 91 -15.78 -12.20 5.73
N SER A 92 -14.82 -11.54 5.11
CA SER A 92 -14.69 -10.08 5.09
C SER A 92 -15.89 -9.45 4.37
N ARG A 93 -16.46 -8.40 4.97
CA ARG A 93 -17.59 -7.66 4.40
C ARG A 93 -17.14 -6.26 4.05
N LEU A 94 -17.65 -5.76 2.93
CA LEU A 94 -17.47 -4.39 2.48
C LEU A 94 -18.79 -3.65 2.57
N GLU A 95 -18.75 -2.42 3.05
CA GLU A 95 -19.90 -1.55 3.21
C GLU A 95 -19.64 -0.20 2.56
N GLN A 96 -20.71 0.38 2.00
CA GLN A 96 -20.70 1.76 1.49
C GLN A 96 -21.02 2.73 2.62
N TYR A 97 -20.56 3.96 2.46
CA TYR A 97 -21.02 5.04 3.33
C TYR A 97 -22.50 5.36 3.04
N GLU A 98 -23.25 5.64 4.10
CA GLU A 98 -24.65 6.01 3.98
C GLU A 98 -24.80 7.31 3.20
N PRO A 99 -25.66 7.40 2.16
CA PRO A 99 -25.85 8.63 1.39
C PRO A 99 -26.30 9.83 2.22
N THR A 100 -26.90 9.57 3.40
CA THR A 100 -27.32 10.59 4.36
C THR A 100 -26.25 10.97 5.36
N ALA A 101 -25.07 10.34 5.33
CA ALA A 101 -23.94 10.73 6.14
C ALA A 101 -23.55 12.19 5.88
N GLY A 102 -23.04 12.87 6.89
CA GLY A 102 -22.67 14.28 6.74
C GLY A 102 -21.34 14.42 5.99
N SER A 103 -21.34 15.19 4.91
CA SER A 103 -20.14 15.71 4.25
C SER A 103 -19.99 17.18 4.60
N GLY A 104 -18.92 17.52 5.32
CA GLY A 104 -18.58 18.87 5.73
C GLY A 104 -17.58 19.50 4.74
N TYR A 105 -17.78 20.78 4.45
CA TYR A 105 -16.83 21.59 3.71
C TYR A 105 -16.51 22.85 4.51
N TYR A 106 -15.22 23.07 4.77
CA TYR A 106 -14.72 24.25 5.49
C TYR A 106 -13.95 25.17 4.54
N ASP A 107 -14.47 26.41 4.34
CA ASP A 107 -13.90 27.40 3.41
C ASP A 107 -12.81 28.30 4.06
N GLY A 108 -12.40 27.98 5.28
CA GLY A 108 -11.48 28.78 6.08
C GLY A 108 -12.19 29.77 7.03
N ALA A 109 -13.52 29.84 7.01
CA ALA A 109 -14.32 30.70 7.86
C ALA A 109 -15.60 30.02 8.38
N GLU A 110 -16.30 29.28 7.53
CA GLU A 110 -17.57 28.65 7.84
C GLU A 110 -17.56 27.16 7.44
N LEU A 111 -18.14 26.32 8.29
CA LEU A 111 -18.38 24.91 8.02
C LEU A 111 -19.80 24.73 7.50
N THR A 112 -19.92 24.24 6.27
CA THR A 112 -21.18 23.78 5.69
C THR A 112 -21.23 22.26 5.75
N VAL A 113 -22.37 21.68 6.16
CA VAL A 113 -22.56 20.23 6.19
C VAL A 113 -23.78 19.86 5.37
N GLU A 114 -23.58 19.00 4.39
CA GLU A 114 -24.61 18.48 3.49
C GLU A 114 -24.63 16.95 3.51
N PRO A 115 -25.69 16.28 3.01
CA PRO A 115 -25.66 14.84 2.80
C PRO A 115 -24.55 14.46 1.80
N LEU A 116 -23.82 13.36 2.08
CA LEU A 116 -22.73 12.86 1.25
C LEU A 116 -23.18 12.51 -0.18
N GLY A 117 -24.41 12.00 -0.32
CA GLY A 117 -24.90 11.51 -1.61
C GLY A 117 -24.35 10.12 -1.95
N GLU A 118 -24.33 9.80 -3.25
CA GLU A 118 -23.70 8.56 -3.74
C GLU A 118 -22.18 8.71 -3.62
N PHE A 119 -21.55 7.73 -2.98
CA PHE A 119 -20.11 7.70 -2.76
C PHE A 119 -19.60 6.30 -3.11
N ASP A 120 -18.73 6.21 -4.09
CA ASP A 120 -18.35 4.94 -4.71
C ASP A 120 -17.36 4.11 -3.89
N TYR A 121 -16.73 4.70 -2.87
CA TYR A 121 -15.78 3.98 -2.04
C TYR A 121 -16.45 3.04 -1.05
N LEU A 122 -15.89 1.83 -0.96
CA LEU A 122 -16.22 0.82 0.03
C LEU A 122 -15.18 0.82 1.15
N ASN A 123 -15.59 0.39 2.34
CA ASN A 123 -14.70 0.13 3.45
C ASN A 123 -14.99 -1.23 4.08
N PHE A 124 -14.03 -1.80 4.81
CA PHE A 124 -14.25 -3.04 5.55
C PHE A 124 -15.15 -2.82 6.76
N ALA A 125 -16.16 -3.66 6.88
CA ALA A 125 -16.98 -3.72 8.08
C ALA A 125 -16.26 -4.55 9.17
N ASN A 126 -15.87 -3.88 10.26
CA ASN A 126 -15.15 -4.49 11.39
C ASN A 126 -13.83 -5.20 11.02
N GLY A 127 -13.11 -4.69 10.03
CA GLY A 127 -11.87 -5.29 9.56
C GLY A 127 -11.00 -4.30 8.77
N SER A 128 -9.95 -4.82 8.16
CA SER A 128 -9.00 -4.07 7.33
C SER A 128 -8.49 -4.92 6.16
N TRP A 129 -7.75 -4.29 5.24
CA TRP A 129 -7.02 -5.01 4.21
C TRP A 129 -6.04 -6.03 4.79
N LEU A 130 -5.32 -5.68 5.86
CA LEU A 130 -4.36 -6.60 6.48
C LEU A 130 -5.06 -7.83 7.05
N ASP A 131 -6.19 -7.65 7.74
CA ASP A 131 -7.00 -8.76 8.26
C ASP A 131 -7.50 -9.67 7.12
N PHE A 132 -7.94 -9.08 6.00
CA PHE A 132 -8.34 -9.86 4.82
C PHE A 132 -7.21 -10.74 4.28
N PHE A 133 -6.00 -10.21 4.14
CA PHE A 133 -4.86 -10.98 3.67
C PHE A 133 -4.42 -12.03 4.69
N ASP A 134 -4.45 -11.72 5.98
CA ASP A 134 -4.13 -12.67 7.04
C ASP A 134 -5.10 -13.84 7.09
N ASP A 135 -6.39 -13.56 6.99
CA ASP A 135 -7.45 -14.58 7.08
C ASP A 135 -7.50 -15.50 5.86
N HIS A 136 -7.18 -15.00 4.66
CA HIS A 136 -7.45 -15.73 3.42
C HIS A 136 -6.20 -16.19 2.66
N ILE A 137 -5.03 -15.59 2.90
CA ILE A 137 -3.86 -15.82 2.04
C ILE A 137 -2.61 -16.18 2.83
N ILE A 138 -2.28 -15.44 3.87
CA ILE A 138 -0.97 -15.51 4.53
C ILE A 138 -0.67 -16.88 5.12
N GLU A 139 -1.66 -17.59 5.69
CA GLU A 139 -1.43 -18.91 6.27
C GLU A 139 -0.83 -19.89 5.23
N GLY A 140 -1.29 -19.82 3.98
CA GLY A 140 -0.85 -20.68 2.88
C GLY A 140 0.55 -20.39 2.33
N ILE A 141 1.13 -19.23 2.63
CA ILE A 141 2.42 -18.78 2.08
C ILE A 141 3.42 -18.30 3.15
N ARG A 142 3.05 -18.29 4.43
CA ARG A 142 3.87 -17.74 5.52
C ARG A 142 5.28 -18.32 5.57
N ASP A 143 5.44 -19.60 5.34
CA ASP A 143 6.72 -20.30 5.33
C ASP A 143 7.57 -20.02 4.09
N GLN A 144 7.04 -19.29 3.12
CA GLN A 144 7.75 -18.86 1.90
C GLN A 144 8.30 -17.43 2.03
N ILE A 145 7.93 -16.70 3.10
CA ILE A 145 8.38 -15.32 3.33
C ILE A 145 9.64 -15.32 4.21
N THR A 146 10.70 -14.71 3.68
CA THR A 146 11.95 -14.50 4.40
C THR A 146 12.04 -13.02 4.78
N PHE A 147 11.76 -12.72 6.05
CA PHE A 147 11.79 -11.37 6.60
C PHE A 147 13.21 -10.87 6.86
N ASN A 148 13.37 -9.56 7.06
CA ASN A 148 14.63 -8.87 7.31
C ASN A 148 15.68 -9.18 6.23
N THR A 149 15.23 -9.32 4.98
CA THR A 149 16.05 -9.72 3.84
C THR A 149 15.87 -8.71 2.70
N GLU A 150 16.65 -7.65 2.74
CA GLU A 150 16.66 -6.60 1.73
C GLU A 150 17.43 -7.07 0.49
N ILE A 151 16.77 -7.10 -0.68
CA ILE A 151 17.43 -7.32 -1.98
C ILE A 151 17.90 -5.96 -2.50
N VAL A 152 19.21 -5.86 -2.78
CA VAL A 152 19.83 -4.62 -3.27
C VAL A 152 20.33 -4.72 -4.72
N GLU A 153 20.36 -5.91 -5.30
CA GLU A 153 20.74 -6.10 -6.70
C GLU A 153 19.96 -7.24 -7.37
N VAL A 154 19.55 -7.01 -8.61
CA VAL A 154 18.93 -7.99 -9.52
C VAL A 154 19.79 -8.10 -10.78
N ASP A 155 20.62 -9.14 -10.87
CA ASP A 155 21.41 -9.42 -12.08
C ASP A 155 20.67 -10.43 -12.97
N TYR A 156 20.10 -9.93 -14.06
CA TYR A 156 19.36 -10.69 -15.06
C TYR A 156 20.13 -10.84 -16.39
N THR A 157 21.46 -10.59 -16.37
CA THR A 157 22.33 -10.76 -17.55
C THR A 157 22.24 -12.18 -18.12
N ASN A 158 22.24 -13.18 -17.25
CA ASN A 158 22.18 -14.59 -17.60
C ASN A 158 21.08 -15.31 -16.82
N ALA A 159 20.68 -16.49 -17.27
CA ALA A 159 19.90 -17.41 -16.47
C ALA A 159 20.85 -18.30 -15.61
N PRO A 160 20.49 -18.58 -14.35
CA PRO A 160 19.38 -18.00 -13.58
C PRO A 160 19.64 -16.52 -13.21
N VAL A 161 18.56 -15.76 -12.94
CA VAL A 161 18.65 -14.43 -12.33
C VAL A 161 19.28 -14.54 -10.95
N ARG A 162 20.15 -13.59 -10.62
CA ARG A 162 20.83 -13.55 -9.31
C ARG A 162 20.31 -12.36 -8.50
N LEU A 163 19.93 -12.64 -7.27
CA LEU A 163 19.48 -11.64 -6.32
C LEU A 163 20.52 -11.52 -5.21
N THR A 164 21.05 -10.32 -5.00
CA THR A 164 22.04 -10.07 -3.93
C THR A 164 21.34 -9.32 -2.81
N THR A 165 21.44 -9.85 -1.60
CA THR A 165 20.93 -9.21 -0.38
C THR A 165 21.91 -8.13 0.14
N ALA A 166 21.45 -7.25 1.01
CA ALA A 166 22.27 -6.20 1.62
C ALA A 166 23.45 -6.73 2.45
N ASP A 167 23.34 -7.93 3.01
CA ASP A 167 24.44 -8.63 3.71
C ASP A 167 25.35 -9.46 2.76
N GLY A 168 25.10 -9.40 1.45
CA GLY A 168 25.94 -10.02 0.41
C GLY A 168 25.65 -11.49 0.10
N VAL A 169 24.54 -12.05 0.60
CA VAL A 169 24.08 -13.38 0.21
C VAL A 169 23.51 -13.33 -1.21
N VAL A 170 23.79 -14.34 -2.01
CA VAL A 170 23.28 -14.43 -3.38
C VAL A 170 22.32 -15.58 -3.52
N HIS A 171 21.10 -15.27 -3.97
CA HIS A 171 20.06 -16.22 -4.33
C HIS A 171 19.94 -16.33 -5.85
N ALA A 172 19.42 -17.46 -6.34
CA ALA A 172 19.18 -17.69 -7.76
C ALA A 172 17.69 -18.01 -7.98
N ALA A 173 17.13 -17.49 -9.06
CA ALA A 173 15.76 -17.77 -9.49
C ALA A 173 15.68 -17.83 -11.02
N ASN A 174 14.74 -18.60 -11.56
CA ASN A 174 14.46 -18.58 -12.99
C ASN A 174 13.77 -17.27 -13.39
N GLN A 175 12.85 -16.83 -12.56
CA GLN A 175 12.06 -15.61 -12.74
C GLN A 175 11.92 -14.84 -11.42
N VAL A 176 11.76 -13.54 -11.54
CA VAL A 176 11.67 -12.62 -10.40
C VAL A 176 10.49 -11.68 -10.59
N ILE A 177 9.67 -11.49 -9.55
CA ILE A 177 8.66 -10.42 -9.50
C ILE A 177 9.17 -9.35 -8.53
N VAL A 178 9.33 -8.14 -9.03
CA VAL A 178 9.73 -6.96 -8.24
C VAL A 178 8.47 -6.22 -7.82
N THR A 179 8.22 -6.13 -6.51
CA THR A 179 7.07 -5.39 -5.96
C THR A 179 7.51 -4.21 -5.07
N ALA A 180 8.76 -3.78 -5.23
CA ALA A 180 9.30 -2.66 -4.48
C ALA A 180 8.63 -1.34 -4.88
N PRO A 181 8.39 -0.41 -3.91
CA PRO A 181 7.83 0.91 -4.18
C PRO A 181 8.68 1.72 -5.15
N ILE A 182 8.05 2.62 -5.91
CA ILE A 182 8.72 3.47 -6.91
C ILE A 182 9.84 4.30 -6.27
N ALA A 183 9.60 4.92 -5.10
CA ALA A 183 10.60 5.71 -4.38
C ALA A 183 11.87 4.89 -4.09
N VAL A 184 11.72 3.63 -3.71
CA VAL A 184 12.85 2.72 -3.49
C VAL A 184 13.67 2.51 -4.76
N LEU A 185 13.02 2.33 -5.91
CA LEU A 185 13.71 2.19 -7.20
C LEU A 185 14.35 3.52 -7.65
N GLN A 186 13.68 4.65 -7.45
CA GLN A 186 14.20 5.98 -7.82
C GLN A 186 15.49 6.34 -7.09
N ARG A 187 15.57 6.03 -5.79
CA ARG A 187 16.80 6.27 -5.01
C ARG A 187 17.92 5.25 -5.27
N GLY A 188 17.67 4.26 -6.13
CA GLY A 188 18.64 3.20 -6.42
C GLY A 188 18.74 2.14 -5.32
N GLY A 189 17.68 1.93 -4.54
CA GLY A 189 17.63 0.89 -3.50
C GLY A 189 17.79 -0.52 -4.06
N ILE A 190 17.43 -0.73 -5.33
CA ILE A 190 17.71 -1.96 -6.06
C ILE A 190 18.49 -1.62 -7.34
N THR A 191 19.68 -2.17 -7.48
CA THR A 191 20.49 -2.07 -8.69
C THR A 191 20.09 -3.16 -9.68
N PHE A 192 19.84 -2.79 -10.94
CA PHE A 192 19.55 -3.75 -12.02
C PHE A 192 20.77 -3.93 -12.91
N VAL A 193 21.13 -5.19 -13.21
CA VAL A 193 22.24 -5.56 -14.10
C VAL A 193 21.70 -6.52 -15.16
N PRO A 194 21.68 -6.12 -16.46
CA PRO A 194 22.00 -4.79 -17.02
C PRO A 194 21.11 -3.67 -16.45
N PRO A 195 21.50 -2.40 -16.64
CA PRO A 195 20.63 -1.27 -16.26
C PRO A 195 19.25 -1.36 -16.91
N LEU A 196 18.23 -0.79 -16.26
CA LEU A 196 16.88 -0.70 -16.82
C LEU A 196 16.88 -0.12 -18.23
N PRO A 197 16.05 -0.65 -19.17
CA PRO A 197 15.90 -0.07 -20.51
C PRO A 197 15.53 1.42 -20.45
N GLY A 198 15.89 2.17 -21.51
CA GLY A 198 15.78 3.62 -21.53
C GLY A 198 14.36 4.14 -21.35
N ASP A 199 13.36 3.46 -21.89
CA ASP A 199 11.93 3.78 -21.75
C ASP A 199 11.43 3.57 -20.31
N LYS A 200 11.76 2.39 -19.73
CA LYS A 200 11.43 2.10 -18.31
C LYS A 200 12.17 3.05 -17.35
N LYS A 201 13.44 3.33 -17.61
CA LYS A 201 14.20 4.30 -16.80
C LYS A 201 13.61 5.70 -16.91
N ALA A 202 13.20 6.12 -18.11
CA ALA A 202 12.56 7.42 -18.32
C ALA A 202 11.21 7.51 -17.60
N ALA A 203 10.40 6.45 -17.62
CA ALA A 203 9.15 6.38 -16.86
C ALA A 203 9.40 6.43 -15.34
N LEU A 204 10.41 5.70 -14.85
CA LEU A 204 10.80 5.73 -13.44
C LEU A 204 11.25 7.13 -13.00
N ASP A 205 12.03 7.83 -13.83
CA ASP A 205 12.49 9.18 -13.53
C ASP A 205 11.37 10.24 -13.62
N ALA A 206 10.37 10.01 -14.45
CA ALA A 206 9.21 10.89 -14.63
C ALA A 206 8.10 10.62 -13.60
N ALA A 207 8.10 9.47 -12.95
CA ALA A 207 7.10 9.11 -11.96
C ALA A 207 7.16 10.06 -10.76
N VAL A 208 6.07 10.76 -10.49
CA VAL A 208 5.90 11.60 -9.31
C VAL A 208 5.16 10.77 -8.26
N VAL A 209 5.84 10.41 -7.19
CA VAL A 209 5.22 9.74 -6.05
C VAL A 209 4.93 10.75 -4.96
N TRP A 210 3.76 10.62 -4.35
CA TRP A 210 3.40 11.42 -3.20
C TRP A 210 3.92 10.80 -1.91
N GLY A 211 4.49 11.62 -1.03
CA GLY A 211 4.60 11.30 0.38
C GLY A 211 3.23 11.32 1.02
N GLY A 212 3.06 10.70 2.18
CA GLY A 212 1.77 10.67 2.84
C GLY A 212 1.83 10.40 4.33
N ILE A 213 0.82 10.87 5.02
CA ILE A 213 0.63 10.68 6.46
C ILE A 213 -0.84 10.40 6.76
N LYS A 214 -1.08 9.48 7.68
CA LYS A 214 -2.37 9.33 8.35
C LYS A 214 -2.24 9.64 9.83
N VAL A 215 -3.22 10.34 10.38
CA VAL A 215 -3.30 10.65 11.83
C VAL A 215 -4.70 10.33 12.31
N PHE A 216 -4.81 9.51 13.33
CA PHE A 216 -6.09 9.17 13.94
C PHE A 216 -6.15 9.74 15.35
N VAL A 217 -7.27 10.38 15.67
CA VAL A 217 -7.48 11.02 16.98
C VAL A 217 -8.77 10.53 17.57
N GLU A 218 -8.70 9.98 18.79
CA GLU A 218 -9.86 9.55 19.55
C GLU A 218 -10.37 10.65 20.47
N PHE A 219 -11.71 10.76 20.56
CA PHE A 219 -12.42 11.75 21.36
C PHE A 219 -13.47 11.10 22.28
N THR A 220 -13.79 11.74 23.39
CA THR A 220 -14.87 11.28 24.31
C THR A 220 -16.26 11.40 23.72
N LYS A 221 -16.44 12.14 22.64
CA LYS A 221 -17.72 12.28 21.91
C LYS A 221 -17.46 12.73 20.46
N ARG A 222 -18.34 12.32 19.56
CA ARG A 222 -18.36 12.80 18.17
C ARG A 222 -18.87 14.25 18.11
N PHE A 223 -18.20 15.08 17.31
CA PHE A 223 -18.57 16.47 17.02
C PHE A 223 -18.35 16.86 15.56
N TYR A 224 -17.91 15.93 14.74
CA TYR A 224 -17.49 16.09 13.35
C TYR A 224 -18.43 15.33 12.39
N PRO A 225 -18.53 15.76 11.13
CA PRO A 225 -19.24 15.01 10.08
C PRO A 225 -18.48 13.74 9.69
N THR A 226 -19.08 12.92 8.82
CA THR A 226 -18.43 11.68 8.32
C THR A 226 -17.22 11.99 7.46
N PHE A 227 -17.31 13.02 6.62
CA PHE A 227 -16.18 13.59 5.88
C PHE A 227 -16.06 15.08 6.16
N LEU A 228 -14.82 15.58 6.12
CA LEU A 228 -14.54 17.01 6.22
C LEU A 228 -13.49 17.37 5.18
N GLU A 229 -13.89 18.21 4.26
CA GLU A 229 -13.11 18.64 3.10
C GLU A 229 -12.80 20.14 3.16
N PHE A 230 -11.84 20.55 2.33
CA PHE A 230 -11.27 21.89 2.25
C PHE A 230 -11.05 22.27 0.78
N ASP A 231 -10.69 23.52 0.50
CA ASP A 231 -10.32 23.97 -0.84
C ASP A 231 -9.15 23.16 -1.49
N ASP A 232 -8.30 22.56 -0.66
CA ASP A 232 -7.16 21.75 -1.06
C ASP A 232 -7.37 20.25 -0.84
N SER A 233 -8.61 19.79 -0.66
CA SER A 233 -8.92 18.37 -0.47
C SER A 233 -8.53 17.49 -1.64
N ASP A 234 -8.59 18.03 -2.86
CA ASP A 234 -8.15 17.35 -4.08
C ASP A 234 -7.49 18.33 -5.06
N THR A 235 -6.18 18.23 -5.23
CA THR A 235 -5.39 19.06 -6.13
C THR A 235 -4.37 18.23 -6.90
N ALA A 236 -3.88 18.73 -8.00
CA ALA A 236 -2.85 18.07 -8.81
C ALA A 236 -1.50 17.89 -8.07
N THR A 237 -1.32 18.47 -6.90
CA THR A 237 -0.08 18.39 -6.11
C THR A 237 -0.24 17.69 -4.78
N GLY A 238 -1.46 17.39 -4.35
CA GLY A 238 -1.73 16.71 -3.09
C GLY A 238 -3.20 16.70 -2.73
N GLN A 239 -3.56 15.84 -1.79
CA GLN A 239 -4.92 15.65 -1.31
C GLN A 239 -4.93 15.60 0.22
N ARG A 240 -6.04 16.03 0.84
CA ARG A 240 -6.32 15.81 2.26
C ARG A 240 -7.79 15.77 2.56
N THR A 241 -8.17 14.94 3.50
CA THR A 241 -9.51 14.91 4.07
C THR A 241 -9.46 14.41 5.51
N TYR A 242 -10.38 14.88 6.33
CA TYR A 242 -10.71 14.21 7.58
C TYR A 242 -11.94 13.34 7.37
N TYR A 243 -11.99 12.20 8.05
CA TYR A 243 -13.11 11.28 7.95
C TYR A 243 -13.37 10.54 9.27
N ASP A 244 -14.58 10.05 9.44
CA ASP A 244 -14.95 9.22 10.58
C ASP A 244 -14.40 7.80 10.40
N ALA A 245 -13.31 7.50 11.08
CA ALA A 245 -12.66 6.19 10.98
C ALA A 245 -13.43 5.07 11.70
N ALA A 246 -14.43 5.40 12.51
CA ALA A 246 -15.30 4.44 13.18
C ALA A 246 -16.57 4.09 12.38
N ALA A 247 -16.80 4.72 11.23
CA ALA A 247 -18.09 4.67 10.51
C ALA A 247 -18.57 3.26 10.14
N HIS A 248 -17.66 2.30 9.95
CA HIS A 248 -17.99 0.91 9.56
C HIS A 248 -17.64 -0.12 10.64
N HIS A 249 -17.48 0.35 11.90
CA HIS A 249 -17.12 -0.51 13.02
C HIS A 249 -18.21 -0.52 14.08
N ASP A 250 -18.48 -1.71 14.65
CA ASP A 250 -19.36 -1.89 15.80
C ASP A 250 -18.64 -1.41 17.08
N SER A 251 -18.46 -0.11 17.22
CA SER A 251 -17.68 0.52 18.27
C SER A 251 -18.37 1.79 18.80
N ASP A 252 -18.18 2.06 20.08
CA ASP A 252 -18.58 3.33 20.72
C ASP A 252 -17.46 4.38 20.68
N SER A 253 -16.28 4.04 20.16
CA SER A 253 -15.15 4.98 20.01
C SER A 253 -15.46 6.03 18.95
N ASN A 254 -15.05 7.27 19.22
CA ASN A 254 -15.20 8.38 18.27
C ASN A 254 -13.81 8.75 17.74
N VAL A 255 -13.49 8.27 16.55
CA VAL A 255 -12.18 8.43 15.92
C VAL A 255 -12.31 9.19 14.63
N ILE A 256 -11.63 10.34 14.54
CA ILE A 256 -11.42 11.02 13.25
C ILE A 256 -10.06 10.63 12.68
N GLY A 257 -10.03 10.27 11.41
CA GLY A 257 -8.82 10.03 10.64
C GLY A 257 -8.49 11.22 9.76
N LEU A 258 -7.24 11.65 9.72
CA LEU A 258 -6.69 12.50 8.69
C LEU A 258 -5.98 11.62 7.66
N PHE A 259 -6.37 11.74 6.42
CA PHE A 259 -5.60 11.30 5.25
C PHE A 259 -4.99 12.54 4.58
N ALA A 260 -3.68 12.54 4.37
CA ALA A 260 -3.01 13.61 3.64
C ALA A 260 -1.84 13.06 2.81
N VAL A 261 -1.74 13.50 1.55
CA VAL A 261 -0.70 13.11 0.60
C VAL A 261 -0.20 14.30 -0.22
N GLY A 262 0.99 14.17 -0.79
CA GLY A 262 1.61 15.21 -1.60
C GLY A 262 1.85 16.50 -0.81
N SER A 263 1.69 17.67 -1.44
CA SER A 263 1.91 18.97 -0.81
C SER A 263 0.97 19.24 0.38
N ALA A 264 -0.23 18.66 0.39
CA ALA A 264 -1.17 18.79 1.50
C ALA A 264 -0.71 18.02 2.76
N ALA A 265 0.17 17.03 2.61
CA ALA A 265 0.75 16.30 3.74
C ALA A 265 1.92 17.04 4.42
N GLU A 266 2.63 17.93 3.71
CA GLU A 266 3.86 18.57 4.20
C GLU A 266 3.71 19.25 5.57
N PRO A 267 2.63 20.00 5.87
CA PRO A 267 2.46 20.63 7.18
C PRO A 267 2.41 19.62 8.33
N TYR A 268 1.87 18.44 8.10
CA TYR A 268 1.75 17.38 9.11
C TYR A 268 3.05 16.59 9.21
N GLN A 269 3.68 16.26 8.09
CA GLN A 269 4.95 15.52 8.03
C GLN A 269 6.13 16.28 8.64
N ALA A 270 6.07 17.62 8.64
CA ALA A 270 7.06 18.46 9.29
C ALA A 270 7.05 18.37 10.84
N ARG A 271 6.10 17.60 11.42
CA ARG A 271 5.87 17.51 12.86
C ARG A 271 5.79 16.04 13.30
N ALA A 272 6.06 15.79 14.58
CA ALA A 272 5.97 14.47 15.18
C ALA A 272 5.45 14.53 16.63
N GLY A 273 4.92 13.43 17.13
CA GLY A 273 4.47 13.27 18.51
C GLY A 273 3.51 14.38 18.95
N ASP A 274 3.82 15.03 20.06
CA ASP A 274 2.97 16.08 20.65
C ASP A 274 2.82 17.32 19.74
N GLU A 275 3.81 17.64 18.92
CA GLU A 275 3.73 18.76 18.00
C GLU A 275 2.74 18.49 16.86
N LEU A 276 2.76 17.30 16.28
CA LEU A 276 1.80 16.86 15.29
C LEU A 276 0.37 16.82 15.88
N ARG A 277 0.22 16.19 17.05
CA ARG A 277 -1.07 16.18 17.76
C ARG A 277 -1.63 17.59 17.97
N ASN A 278 -0.83 18.51 18.50
CA ASN A 278 -1.26 19.88 18.79
C ASN A 278 -1.64 20.63 17.51
N TYR A 279 -0.94 20.37 16.40
CA TYR A 279 -1.28 20.96 15.12
C TYR A 279 -2.63 20.48 14.61
N VAL A 280 -2.89 19.17 14.61
CA VAL A 280 -4.18 18.58 14.21
C VAL A 280 -5.30 19.06 15.13
N LEU A 281 -5.10 19.05 16.45
CA LEU A 281 -6.10 19.54 17.39
C LEU A 281 -6.42 21.02 17.19
N SER A 282 -5.42 21.87 16.89
CA SER A 282 -5.65 23.29 16.67
C SER A 282 -6.46 23.58 15.41
N GLU A 283 -6.23 22.81 14.33
CA GLU A 283 -7.02 22.89 13.09
C GLU A 283 -8.48 22.48 13.34
N LEU A 284 -8.70 21.36 14.03
CA LEU A 284 -10.05 20.92 14.38
C LEU A 284 -10.73 21.85 15.40
N ASP A 285 -9.98 22.46 16.31
CA ASP A 285 -10.53 23.45 17.27
C ASP A 285 -10.99 24.74 16.59
N GLU A 286 -10.32 25.18 15.53
CA GLU A 286 -10.74 26.33 14.72
C GLU A 286 -12.10 26.07 14.06
N ILE A 287 -12.30 24.85 13.53
CA ILE A 287 -13.51 24.46 12.82
C ILE A 287 -14.68 24.19 13.79
N PHE A 288 -14.37 23.59 14.95
CA PHE A 288 -15.37 23.07 15.91
C PHE A 288 -15.35 23.76 17.28
N ASP A 289 -15.04 25.05 17.32
CA ASP A 289 -15.11 25.90 18.55
C ASP A 289 -14.36 25.30 19.75
N GLY A 290 -13.17 24.72 19.52
CA GLY A 290 -12.34 24.12 20.57
C GLY A 290 -12.86 22.77 21.09
N ALA A 291 -13.71 22.07 20.34
CA ALA A 291 -14.26 20.77 20.76
C ALA A 291 -13.18 19.69 20.78
N ALA A 292 -12.22 19.73 19.86
CA ALA A 292 -11.18 18.72 19.72
C ALA A 292 -10.30 18.64 20.97
N SER A 293 -9.70 19.75 21.38
CA SER A 293 -8.85 19.78 22.58
C SER A 293 -9.61 19.43 23.87
N ARG A 294 -10.90 19.81 23.97
CA ARG A 294 -11.71 19.51 25.17
C ARG A 294 -12.09 18.04 25.30
N THR A 295 -12.13 17.30 24.22
CA THR A 295 -12.62 15.91 24.19
C THR A 295 -11.54 14.89 23.83
N TYR A 296 -10.31 15.32 23.58
CA TYR A 296 -9.17 14.48 23.22
C TYR A 296 -8.91 13.37 24.24
N ILE A 297 -8.68 12.15 23.74
CA ILE A 297 -8.26 10.97 24.51
C ILE A 297 -6.84 10.56 24.11
N GLY A 298 -6.62 10.26 22.83
CA GLY A 298 -5.37 9.71 22.33
C GLY A 298 -5.23 9.90 20.81
N HIS A 299 -4.04 9.59 20.28
CA HIS A 299 -3.81 9.61 18.85
C HIS A 299 -2.77 8.58 18.44
N VAL A 300 -2.82 8.18 17.17
CA VAL A 300 -1.79 7.40 16.49
C VAL A 300 -1.56 8.00 15.11
N ALA A 301 -0.33 7.93 14.60
CA ALA A 301 0.03 8.45 13.30
C ALA A 301 1.02 7.53 12.57
N GLN A 302 0.93 7.51 11.24
CA GLN A 302 1.88 6.84 10.36
C GLN A 302 2.32 7.81 9.26
N ASN A 303 3.59 8.20 9.28
CA ASN A 303 4.24 8.93 8.20
C ASN A 303 4.90 7.93 7.24
N TRP A 304 4.32 7.75 6.06
CA TRP A 304 4.81 6.81 5.07
C TRP A 304 6.08 7.27 4.35
N SER A 305 6.36 8.57 4.36
CA SER A 305 7.60 9.13 3.79
C SER A 305 8.84 8.79 4.60
N ASP A 306 8.68 8.57 5.91
CA ASP A 306 9.76 8.20 6.83
C ASP A 306 9.86 6.67 7.04
N GLU A 307 8.93 5.90 6.44
CA GLU A 307 8.92 4.45 6.64
C GLU A 307 10.02 3.79 5.81
N PRO A 308 10.99 3.11 6.45
CA PRO A 308 12.06 2.40 5.75
C PRO A 308 11.50 1.41 4.71
N PHE A 309 12.16 1.30 3.55
CA PHE A 309 11.80 0.41 2.43
C PHE A 309 10.48 0.74 1.71
N ILE A 310 9.81 1.87 2.06
CA ILE A 310 8.57 2.34 1.44
C ILE A 310 8.74 3.75 0.89
N GLU A 311 8.95 4.75 1.76
CA GLU A 311 9.31 6.15 1.47
C GLU A 311 8.29 6.92 0.61
N GLN A 312 7.07 6.41 0.48
CA GLN A 312 5.98 7.02 -0.31
C GLN A 312 4.60 6.56 0.18
N ALA A 313 3.55 7.33 -0.15
CA ALA A 313 2.18 6.84 -0.12
C ALA A 313 1.88 6.04 -1.41
N TYR A 314 1.75 6.71 -2.56
CA TYR A 314 1.50 6.09 -3.86
C TYR A 314 1.92 7.01 -5.03
N LEU A 315 1.76 6.51 -6.28
CA LEU A 315 1.95 7.31 -7.49
C LEU A 315 0.86 8.38 -7.56
N ASN A 316 1.26 9.61 -7.90
CA ASN A 316 0.34 10.73 -8.09
C ASN A 316 -0.86 10.36 -8.96
N ASP A 317 -2.09 10.65 -8.50
CA ASP A 317 -3.35 10.38 -9.21
C ASP A 317 -3.47 11.09 -10.55
N TYR A 318 -2.71 12.16 -10.75
CA TYR A 318 -2.63 12.92 -11.99
C TYR A 318 -1.46 12.50 -12.91
N ALA A 319 -0.87 11.33 -12.66
CA ALA A 319 0.23 10.82 -13.48
C ALA A 319 -0.24 10.53 -14.92
N ASP A 320 0.67 10.68 -15.90
CA ASP A 320 0.41 10.21 -17.27
C ASP A 320 0.24 8.67 -17.24
N PRO A 321 -0.88 8.12 -17.73
CA PRO A 321 -1.13 6.67 -17.77
C PRO A 321 -0.03 5.87 -18.49
N ALA A 322 0.77 6.50 -19.35
CA ALA A 322 1.92 5.86 -19.97
C ALA A 322 3.02 5.50 -18.97
N ILE A 323 3.08 6.18 -17.82
CA ILE A 323 4.09 5.91 -16.77
C ILE A 323 3.86 4.55 -16.10
N PRO A 324 2.72 4.27 -15.45
CA PRO A 324 2.50 2.95 -14.83
C PRO A 324 2.57 1.81 -15.84
N LEU A 325 2.08 2.01 -17.08
CA LEU A 325 2.18 1.03 -18.15
C LEU A 325 3.64 0.70 -18.50
N ALA A 326 4.52 1.70 -18.65
CA ALA A 326 5.93 1.47 -18.90
C ALA A 326 6.64 0.83 -17.69
N LEU A 327 6.25 1.21 -16.48
CA LEU A 327 6.76 0.63 -15.24
C LEU A 327 6.34 -0.84 -15.06
N ALA A 328 5.17 -1.24 -15.53
CA ALA A 328 4.70 -2.62 -15.50
C ALA A 328 5.41 -3.53 -16.52
N SER A 329 6.00 -2.96 -17.59
CA SER A 329 6.60 -3.76 -18.67
C SER A 329 7.72 -4.68 -18.15
N PRO A 330 7.75 -5.99 -18.52
CA PRO A 330 8.76 -6.93 -18.03
C PRO A 330 10.12 -6.71 -18.69
N LEU A 331 11.19 -7.22 -18.05
CA LEU A 331 12.53 -7.27 -18.63
C LEU A 331 12.76 -8.67 -19.22
N GLY A 332 12.40 -8.81 -20.47
CA GLY A 332 12.37 -10.10 -21.16
C GLY A 332 11.35 -11.06 -20.52
N ASP A 333 11.77 -12.31 -20.38
CA ASP A 333 10.98 -13.40 -19.79
C ASP A 333 11.39 -13.73 -18.35
N ARG A 334 12.16 -12.85 -17.68
CA ARG A 334 12.81 -13.18 -16.41
C ARG A 334 12.51 -12.22 -15.25
N VAL A 335 12.26 -10.93 -15.49
CA VAL A 335 11.96 -9.98 -14.44
C VAL A 335 10.64 -9.28 -14.74
N PHE A 336 9.71 -9.44 -13.84
CA PHE A 336 8.36 -8.89 -13.89
C PHE A 336 8.18 -7.86 -12.78
N PHE A 337 7.23 -6.96 -12.94
CA PHE A 337 6.93 -5.92 -11.97
C PHE A 337 5.45 -5.99 -11.59
N ALA A 338 5.15 -5.83 -10.31
CA ALA A 338 3.78 -5.78 -9.81
C ALA A 338 3.68 -4.85 -8.59
N GLY A 339 2.55 -4.20 -8.43
CA GLY A 339 2.27 -3.26 -7.35
C GLY A 339 1.27 -2.20 -7.81
N ASP A 340 0.85 -1.37 -6.88
CA ASP A 340 -0.11 -0.29 -7.12
C ASP A 340 0.28 0.71 -8.22
N ALA A 341 1.57 0.86 -8.51
CA ALA A 341 2.09 1.75 -9.56
C ALA A 341 2.60 1.01 -10.80
N TYR A 342 2.45 -0.32 -10.87
CA TYR A 342 2.89 -1.16 -12.00
C TYR A 342 1.68 -1.78 -12.68
N THR A 343 0.74 -0.96 -13.12
CA THR A 343 -0.53 -1.42 -13.66
C THR A 343 -0.61 -1.26 -15.18
N THR A 344 -1.40 -2.12 -15.81
CA THR A 344 -1.81 -2.02 -17.21
C THR A 344 -3.25 -1.54 -17.34
N HIS A 345 -3.89 -1.20 -16.23
CA HIS A 345 -5.26 -0.72 -16.11
C HIS A 345 -5.30 0.81 -15.99
N ASP A 346 -6.49 1.38 -16.06
CA ASP A 346 -6.70 2.83 -16.07
C ASP A 346 -6.66 3.44 -14.65
N ASP A 347 -6.52 2.60 -13.61
CA ASP A 347 -6.48 3.01 -12.21
C ASP A 347 -5.22 2.50 -11.50
N TRP A 348 -4.79 3.17 -10.45
CA TRP A 348 -3.62 2.84 -9.65
C TRP A 348 -3.69 3.47 -8.27
N GLY A 349 -2.87 2.97 -7.34
CA GLY A 349 -2.72 3.49 -5.97
C GLY A 349 -3.43 2.65 -4.92
N GLY A 350 -4.41 1.83 -5.31
CA GLY A 350 -5.16 0.94 -4.44
C GLY A 350 -4.43 -0.35 -4.05
N VAL A 351 -4.92 -0.99 -3.01
CA VAL A 351 -4.48 -2.34 -2.60
C VAL A 351 -5.00 -3.39 -3.59
N ASP A 352 -6.20 -3.21 -4.08
CA ASP A 352 -6.85 -3.98 -5.14
C ASP A 352 -6.09 -3.86 -6.46
N ASP A 353 -5.63 -2.64 -6.84
CA ASP A 353 -4.77 -2.44 -8.02
C ASP A 353 -3.45 -3.20 -7.90
N ALA A 354 -2.84 -3.18 -6.72
CA ALA A 354 -1.63 -3.93 -6.46
C ALA A 354 -1.85 -5.45 -6.61
N ALA A 355 -2.98 -5.97 -6.13
CA ALA A 355 -3.35 -7.36 -6.29
C ALA A 355 -3.67 -7.73 -7.75
N GLN A 356 -4.37 -6.84 -8.49
CA GLN A 356 -4.65 -7.04 -9.91
C GLN A 356 -3.34 -7.05 -10.72
N SER A 357 -2.43 -6.11 -10.46
CA SER A 357 -1.12 -6.07 -11.10
C SER A 357 -0.31 -7.36 -10.86
N ALA A 358 -0.42 -7.95 -9.66
CA ALA A 358 0.21 -9.23 -9.36
C ALA A 358 -0.40 -10.39 -10.16
N ARG A 359 -1.73 -10.40 -10.37
CA ARG A 359 -2.43 -11.39 -11.23
C ARG A 359 -1.88 -11.32 -12.67
N ASP A 360 -1.72 -10.11 -13.20
CA ASP A 360 -1.20 -9.88 -14.54
C ASP A 360 0.26 -10.39 -14.65
N ALA A 361 1.11 -10.07 -13.68
CA ALA A 361 2.49 -10.54 -13.66
C ALA A 361 2.58 -12.08 -13.57
N VAL A 362 1.74 -12.69 -12.73
CA VAL A 362 1.68 -14.16 -12.61
C VAL A 362 1.18 -14.79 -13.92
N ALA A 363 0.18 -14.20 -14.58
CA ALA A 363 -0.29 -14.71 -15.88
C ALA A 363 0.82 -14.72 -16.95
N LEU A 364 1.71 -13.73 -16.95
CA LEU A 364 2.88 -13.72 -17.85
C LEU A 364 3.92 -14.82 -17.53
N ILE A 365 3.96 -15.29 -16.28
CA ILE A 365 4.90 -16.32 -15.83
C ILE A 365 4.40 -17.74 -16.18
N VAL A 366 3.11 -17.97 -16.00
CA VAL A 366 2.53 -19.33 -16.14
C VAL A 366 1.94 -19.59 -17.51
N GLY A 367 1.77 -18.56 -18.38
CA GLY A 367 1.27 -18.65 -19.76
C GLY A 367 -0.24 -18.65 -19.82
#